data_efadc70da47aaf0c88c9129d422260e3
#
_entry.id   efadc70da47aaf0c88c9129d422260e3
#
_cell.length_a   1.000
_cell.length_b   1.000
_cell.length_c   1.000
_cell.angle_alpha   90.00
_cell.angle_beta   90.00
_cell.angle_gamma   90.00
#
_symmetry.space_group_name_H-M   'P 1'
#
loop_
_entity.id
_entity.type
_entity.pdbx_description
1 polymer ?
#
loop_
_entity_poly.entity_id
_entity_poly.type
_entity_poly.pdbx_seq_one_letter_code
_entity_poly.pdbx_strand_id
1 'polypeptide(L)'
;PVIEGSTSYEFSNSYIGYLAQSEPMTIRNVGYGTLTITSIEGIEGTDFSTTLDPASVSLKRGEELSYRVNYTPTITGAKSTVMKINTNGGTLSVDLSGTKVMLEEGYTLESFEGDIFPPAGWSRNEGWKTMEGMATSGVKSVTVGGMMTCDIVSPRLDLSAGNGKVKFDYIETTGEEYIDDSFLPSTYFILYYKKNTDTDWTELWCSLDD
;
A
#
# COMPACT_ATOMS: atom_id res chain seq x y z
N PRO A 1 -23.27 -24.90 5.62
CA PRO A 1 -22.45 -24.04 4.78
C PRO A 1 -21.14 -24.71 4.43
N VAL A 2 -20.41 -24.16 3.47
CA VAL A 2 -19.05 -24.58 3.08
C VAL A 2 -18.28 -23.34 2.75
N ILE A 3 -17.08 -23.19 3.35
CA ILE A 3 -16.20 -22.04 3.09
C ILE A 3 -15.26 -22.31 1.91
N GLU A 4 -15.12 -21.35 1.02
CA GLU A 4 -14.07 -21.23 0.02
C GLU A 4 -13.48 -19.82 0.05
N GLY A 5 -12.26 -19.62 -0.47
CA GLY A 5 -11.64 -18.31 -0.55
C GLY A 5 -10.18 -18.35 -0.93
N SER A 6 -9.52 -17.21 -0.77
CA SER A 6 -8.08 -17.06 -1.01
C SER A 6 -7.29 -17.93 -0.05
N THR A 7 -6.30 -18.68 -0.56
CA THR A 7 -5.53 -19.67 0.22
C THR A 7 -4.10 -19.27 0.50
N SER A 8 -3.60 -18.19 -0.08
CA SER A 8 -2.24 -17.69 0.17
C SER A 8 -2.09 -16.21 -0.17
N TYR A 9 -1.13 -15.57 0.47
CA TYR A 9 -0.62 -14.25 0.09
C TYR A 9 0.85 -14.10 0.47
N GLU A 10 1.64 -13.51 -0.44
CA GLU A 10 3.06 -13.23 -0.23
C GLU A 10 3.31 -11.72 -0.24
N PHE A 11 3.85 -11.19 0.84
CA PHE A 11 4.29 -9.81 0.96
C PHE A 11 5.73 -9.68 0.47
N SER A 12 5.93 -8.96 -0.62
CA SER A 12 7.26 -8.65 -1.12
C SER A 12 7.89 -7.50 -0.33
N ASN A 13 9.19 -7.56 -0.09
CA ASN A 13 10.07 -6.48 0.39
C ASN A 13 9.45 -5.43 1.32
N SER A 14 8.90 -5.86 2.44
CA SER A 14 8.31 -4.98 3.44
C SER A 14 9.37 -4.39 4.37
N TYR A 15 9.34 -3.08 4.60
CA TYR A 15 10.30 -2.42 5.50
C TYR A 15 9.93 -2.63 6.97
N ILE A 16 10.95 -2.80 7.84
CA ILE A 16 10.74 -2.99 9.28
C ILE A 16 10.06 -1.76 9.87
N GLY A 17 9.00 -2.00 10.64
CA GLY A 17 8.20 -0.97 11.31
C GLY A 17 7.13 -0.32 10.43
N TYR A 18 7.06 -0.68 9.15
CA TYR A 18 6.05 -0.16 8.23
C TYR A 18 4.99 -1.20 7.93
N LEU A 19 3.75 -0.76 7.88
CA LEU A 19 2.61 -1.59 7.51
C LEU A 19 2.64 -1.90 6.02
N ALA A 20 2.54 -3.19 5.67
CA ALA A 20 2.17 -3.65 4.33
C ALA A 20 0.79 -4.31 4.40
N GLN A 21 -0.04 -4.08 3.41
CA GLN A 21 -1.39 -4.66 3.35
C GLN A 21 -1.56 -5.47 2.07
N SER A 22 -2.28 -6.60 2.16
CA SER A 22 -2.57 -7.43 1.00
C SER A 22 -3.55 -6.74 0.05
N GLU A 23 -3.56 -7.18 -1.21
CA GLU A 23 -4.71 -7.00 -2.07
C GLU A 23 -5.96 -7.60 -1.41
N PRO A 24 -7.17 -7.22 -1.85
CA PRO A 24 -8.39 -7.82 -1.35
C PRO A 24 -8.37 -9.34 -1.49
N MET A 25 -8.48 -10.03 -0.35
CA MET A 25 -8.67 -11.47 -0.27
C MET A 25 -10.15 -11.76 -0.02
N THR A 26 -10.63 -12.92 -0.41
CA THR A 26 -12.05 -13.22 -0.34
C THR A 26 -12.35 -14.48 0.44
N ILE A 27 -13.52 -14.49 1.09
CA ILE A 27 -14.19 -15.68 1.58
C ILE A 27 -15.60 -15.74 1.00
N ARG A 28 -16.08 -16.94 0.70
CA ARG A 28 -17.40 -17.20 0.10
C ARG A 28 -18.06 -18.41 0.72
N ASN A 29 -19.38 -18.36 0.85
CA ASN A 29 -20.17 -19.54 1.19
C ASN A 29 -20.69 -20.23 -0.07
N VAL A 30 -20.14 -21.40 -0.38
CA VAL A 30 -20.59 -22.22 -1.55
C VAL A 30 -21.61 -23.29 -1.15
N GLY A 31 -21.82 -23.51 0.14
CA GLY A 31 -22.76 -24.51 0.67
C GLY A 31 -24.11 -23.93 1.04
N TYR A 32 -24.98 -24.80 1.56
CA TYR A 32 -26.30 -24.41 2.06
C TYR A 32 -26.24 -23.93 3.51
N GLY A 33 -27.17 -23.05 3.88
CA GLY A 33 -27.24 -22.42 5.19
C GLY A 33 -26.32 -21.20 5.29
N THR A 34 -26.31 -20.55 6.45
CA THR A 34 -25.52 -19.35 6.70
C THR A 34 -24.15 -19.73 7.24
N LEU A 35 -23.09 -19.18 6.64
CA LEU A 35 -21.71 -19.31 7.08
C LEU A 35 -21.39 -18.23 8.11
N THR A 36 -20.85 -18.64 9.25
CA THR A 36 -20.36 -17.73 10.30
C THR A 36 -18.95 -18.15 10.69
N ILE A 37 -18.10 -17.18 11.04
CA ILE A 37 -16.74 -17.43 11.54
C ILE A 37 -16.83 -17.69 13.05
N THR A 38 -16.14 -18.73 13.51
CA THR A 38 -16.05 -19.08 14.93
C THR A 38 -14.75 -18.62 15.57
N SER A 39 -13.64 -18.67 14.83
CA SER A 39 -12.34 -18.14 15.28
C SER A 39 -11.42 -17.87 14.09
N ILE A 40 -10.41 -17.03 14.31
CA ILE A 40 -9.25 -16.88 13.44
C ILE A 40 -8.03 -17.21 14.28
N GLU A 41 -7.17 -18.10 13.79
CA GLU A 41 -6.03 -18.64 14.52
C GLU A 41 -4.75 -18.56 13.67
N GLY A 42 -3.58 -18.67 14.32
CA GLY A 42 -2.28 -18.80 13.69
C GLY A 42 -1.59 -17.47 13.35
N ILE A 43 -2.22 -16.32 13.60
CA ILE A 43 -1.63 -14.99 13.43
C ILE A 43 -1.34 -14.29 14.77
N GLU A 44 -1.83 -14.79 15.88
CA GLU A 44 -1.59 -14.23 17.21
C GLU A 44 -0.10 -14.25 17.57
N GLY A 45 0.43 -13.10 18.03
CA GLY A 45 1.85 -12.96 18.39
C GLY A 45 2.81 -13.02 17.21
N THR A 46 2.31 -12.96 15.97
CA THR A 46 3.11 -12.87 14.75
C THR A 46 3.13 -11.43 14.23
N ASP A 47 3.87 -11.21 13.15
CA ASP A 47 3.88 -9.90 12.45
C ASP A 47 2.66 -9.74 11.51
N PHE A 48 1.75 -10.70 11.48
CA PHE A 48 0.55 -10.69 10.65
C PHE A 48 -0.70 -10.36 11.47
N SER A 49 -1.63 -9.65 10.86
CA SER A 49 -2.98 -9.39 11.38
C SER A 49 -4.00 -9.36 10.23
N THR A 50 -5.27 -9.28 10.53
CA THR A 50 -6.31 -9.23 9.48
C THR A 50 -7.37 -8.19 9.79
N THR A 51 -8.00 -7.63 8.74
CA THR A 51 -9.18 -6.76 8.86
C THR A 51 -10.49 -7.56 9.01
N LEU A 52 -10.41 -8.91 8.92
CA LEU A 52 -11.58 -9.77 9.04
C LEU A 52 -12.04 -9.81 10.50
N ASP A 53 -13.24 -9.28 10.75
CA ASP A 53 -13.90 -9.38 12.07
C ASP A 53 -14.85 -10.58 12.10
N PRO A 54 -14.54 -11.63 12.88
CA PRO A 54 -15.39 -12.82 12.97
C PRO A 54 -16.84 -12.51 13.32
N ALA A 55 -17.08 -11.51 14.18
CA ALA A 55 -18.42 -11.17 14.66
C ALA A 55 -19.31 -10.54 13.55
N SER A 56 -18.70 -9.98 12.54
CA SER A 56 -19.42 -9.31 11.45
C SER A 56 -19.81 -10.24 10.30
N VAL A 57 -19.33 -11.50 10.28
CA VAL A 57 -19.50 -12.41 9.14
C VAL A 57 -20.76 -13.26 9.26
N SER A 58 -21.67 -13.09 8.30
CA SER A 58 -22.88 -13.88 8.14
C SER A 58 -23.23 -13.99 6.67
N LEU A 59 -22.69 -15.02 5.98
CA LEU A 59 -22.81 -15.18 4.54
C LEU A 59 -23.82 -16.26 4.16
N LYS A 60 -24.85 -15.89 3.42
CA LYS A 60 -25.77 -16.84 2.78
C LYS A 60 -25.05 -17.54 1.60
N ARG A 61 -25.67 -18.59 1.08
CA ARG A 61 -25.13 -19.30 -0.08
C ARG A 61 -24.89 -18.35 -1.25
N GLY A 62 -23.66 -18.38 -1.79
CA GLY A 62 -23.21 -17.59 -2.91
C GLY A 62 -22.73 -16.19 -2.53
N GLU A 63 -22.93 -15.74 -1.29
CA GLU A 63 -22.41 -14.46 -0.82
C GLU A 63 -20.90 -14.55 -0.55
N GLU A 64 -20.23 -13.42 -0.78
CA GLU A 64 -18.79 -13.25 -0.65
C GLU A 64 -18.49 -12.02 0.20
N LEU A 65 -17.39 -12.06 0.94
CA LEU A 65 -16.84 -10.95 1.71
C LEU A 65 -15.37 -10.79 1.37
N SER A 66 -14.97 -9.55 1.11
CA SER A 66 -13.55 -9.19 0.95
C SER A 66 -12.96 -8.74 2.27
N TYR A 67 -11.72 -9.13 2.52
CA TYR A 67 -10.91 -8.73 3.67
C TYR A 67 -9.46 -8.54 3.25
N ARG A 68 -8.64 -7.99 4.14
CA ARG A 68 -7.21 -7.83 3.90
C ARG A 68 -6.41 -8.43 5.04
N VAL A 69 -5.19 -8.82 4.74
CA VAL A 69 -4.17 -9.19 5.72
C VAL A 69 -3.15 -8.06 5.80
N ASN A 70 -2.72 -7.75 6.99
CA ASN A 70 -1.67 -6.80 7.28
C ASN A 70 -0.40 -7.53 7.69
N TYR A 71 0.75 -7.00 7.29
CA TYR A 71 2.06 -7.47 7.66
C TYR A 71 2.91 -6.30 8.16
N THR A 72 3.28 -6.32 9.43
CA THR A 72 4.11 -5.29 10.05
C THR A 72 5.38 -5.93 10.59
N PRO A 73 6.44 -6.02 9.77
CA PRO A 73 7.67 -6.67 10.15
C PRO A 73 8.37 -5.98 11.33
N THR A 74 8.83 -6.77 12.29
CA THR A 74 9.54 -6.27 13.49
C THR A 74 11.05 -6.55 13.46
N ILE A 75 11.48 -7.58 12.75
CA ILE A 75 12.90 -7.96 12.61
C ILE A 75 13.18 -8.41 11.17
N THR A 76 14.44 -8.40 10.74
CA THR A 76 14.86 -8.84 9.39
C THR A 76 14.61 -10.33 9.13
N GLY A 77 14.56 -10.70 7.87
CA GLY A 77 14.42 -12.08 7.38
C GLY A 77 13.01 -12.45 6.93
N ALA A 78 12.89 -13.62 6.33
CA ALA A 78 11.61 -14.16 5.89
C ALA A 78 10.78 -14.65 7.08
N LYS A 79 9.47 -14.44 7.02
CA LYS A 79 8.50 -14.99 7.98
C LYS A 79 7.35 -15.63 7.22
N SER A 80 6.80 -16.69 7.82
CA SER A 80 5.59 -17.32 7.32
C SER A 80 4.72 -17.79 8.48
N THR A 81 3.43 -17.86 8.22
CA THR A 81 2.44 -18.46 9.13
C THR A 81 1.27 -18.99 8.32
N VAL A 82 0.43 -19.81 8.96
CA VAL A 82 -0.83 -20.26 8.38
C VAL A 82 -1.97 -19.66 9.21
N MET A 83 -2.68 -18.73 8.63
CA MET A 83 -3.93 -18.22 9.21
C MET A 83 -5.06 -19.22 8.95
N LYS A 84 -5.74 -19.65 10.01
CA LYS A 84 -6.89 -20.53 9.93
C LYS A 84 -8.18 -19.77 10.22
N ILE A 85 -9.08 -19.73 9.27
CA ILE A 85 -10.41 -19.17 9.42
C ILE A 85 -11.36 -20.33 9.69
N ASN A 86 -11.70 -20.53 10.97
CA ASN A 86 -12.61 -21.59 11.43
C ASN A 86 -14.06 -21.10 11.31
N THR A 87 -14.91 -21.91 10.74
CA THR A 87 -16.32 -21.58 10.52
C THR A 87 -17.23 -22.75 10.90
N ASN A 88 -18.53 -22.51 10.97
CA ASN A 88 -19.54 -23.57 11.09
C ASN A 88 -19.67 -24.44 9.82
N GLY A 89 -18.90 -24.16 8.76
CA GLY A 89 -18.88 -24.88 7.49
C GLY A 89 -17.52 -25.41 7.09
N GLY A 90 -16.58 -25.54 8.05
CA GLY A 90 -15.21 -26.00 7.81
C GLY A 90 -14.17 -24.95 8.13
N THR A 91 -12.92 -25.27 7.83
CA THR A 91 -11.75 -24.39 8.05
C THR A 91 -11.10 -24.04 6.72
N LEU A 92 -10.87 -22.75 6.47
CA LEU A 92 -10.03 -22.26 5.38
C LEU A 92 -8.65 -21.96 5.94
N SER A 93 -7.62 -22.58 5.35
CA SER A 93 -6.22 -22.29 5.66
C SER A 93 -5.65 -21.31 4.63
N VAL A 94 -4.98 -20.28 5.11
CA VAL A 94 -4.37 -19.24 4.30
C VAL A 94 -2.89 -19.17 4.62
N ASP A 95 -2.04 -19.54 3.67
CA ASP A 95 -0.59 -19.47 3.81
C ASP A 95 -0.14 -18.01 3.62
N LEU A 96 0.48 -17.45 4.65
CA LEU A 96 1.00 -16.09 4.66
C LEU A 96 2.51 -16.11 4.74
N SER A 97 3.16 -15.37 3.86
CA SER A 97 4.60 -15.17 3.90
C SER A 97 4.97 -13.72 3.60
N GLY A 98 6.16 -13.30 4.08
CA GLY A 98 6.66 -11.97 3.80
C GLY A 98 8.17 -11.90 4.02
N THR A 99 8.85 -11.17 3.13
CA THR A 99 10.27 -10.86 3.23
C THR A 99 10.45 -9.47 3.80
N LYS A 100 11.31 -9.37 4.80
CA LYS A 100 11.61 -8.15 5.55
C LYS A 100 12.95 -7.60 5.14
N VAL A 101 12.96 -6.32 4.82
CA VAL A 101 14.17 -5.59 4.50
C VAL A 101 14.38 -4.45 5.50
N MET A 102 15.63 -4.18 5.80
CA MET A 102 15.99 -2.94 6.50
C MET A 102 16.10 -1.81 5.48
N LEU A 103 15.72 -0.63 5.89
CA LEU A 103 16.09 0.56 5.15
C LEU A 103 17.62 0.68 5.14
N GLU A 104 18.21 0.97 3.99
CA GLU A 104 19.66 1.18 3.87
C GLU A 104 20.09 2.30 4.82
N GLU A 105 21.29 2.18 5.41
CA GLU A 105 21.81 3.20 6.29
C GLU A 105 21.88 4.57 5.59
N GLY A 106 21.40 5.60 6.27
CA GLY A 106 21.34 6.96 5.73
C GLY A 106 20.09 7.29 4.90
N TYR A 107 19.20 6.30 4.68
CA TYR A 107 17.90 6.56 4.06
C TYR A 107 16.82 6.83 5.10
N THR A 108 15.91 7.71 4.75
CA THR A 108 14.62 7.89 5.43
C THR A 108 13.50 7.53 4.46
N LEU A 109 12.46 6.91 4.96
CA LEU A 109 11.27 6.55 4.19
C LEU A 109 10.10 7.44 4.61
N GLU A 110 9.45 8.07 3.62
CA GLU A 110 8.11 8.62 3.79
C GLU A 110 7.12 7.70 3.07
N SER A 111 6.24 7.07 3.80
CA SER A 111 5.26 6.12 3.29
C SER A 111 3.86 6.71 3.15
N PHE A 112 3.63 7.92 3.65
CA PHE A 112 2.34 8.62 3.66
C PHE A 112 1.20 7.87 4.38
N GLU A 113 1.54 6.93 5.26
CA GLU A 113 0.57 6.13 6.01
C GLU A 113 -0.11 6.89 7.16
N GLY A 114 0.43 8.03 7.56
CA GLY A 114 -0.10 8.84 8.66
C GLY A 114 -1.52 9.34 8.43
N ASP A 115 -2.21 9.70 9.53
CA ASP A 115 -3.58 10.24 9.49
C ASP A 115 -3.62 11.73 9.05
N ILE A 116 -2.46 12.40 9.06
CA ILE A 116 -2.33 13.81 8.65
C ILE A 116 -1.61 13.88 7.32
N PHE A 117 -2.24 14.53 6.33
CA PHE A 117 -1.63 14.78 5.04
C PHE A 117 -1.66 16.28 4.68
N PRO A 118 -0.55 16.88 4.28
CA PRO A 118 0.77 16.28 4.11
C PRO A 118 1.42 15.95 5.47
N PRO A 119 2.40 15.04 5.51
CA PRO A 119 3.16 14.73 6.73
C PRO A 119 3.88 15.97 7.28
N ALA A 120 4.30 15.90 8.53
CA ALA A 120 5.00 17.00 9.18
C ALA A 120 6.25 17.44 8.41
N GLY A 121 6.34 18.73 8.13
CA GLY A 121 7.43 19.34 7.36
C GLY A 121 7.26 19.29 5.84
N TRP A 122 6.31 18.52 5.33
CA TRP A 122 5.91 18.54 3.93
C TRP A 122 4.95 19.69 3.64
N SER A 123 4.95 20.17 2.41
CA SER A 123 3.94 21.12 1.92
C SER A 123 3.37 20.66 0.58
N ARG A 124 2.16 21.09 0.27
CA ARG A 124 1.48 20.78 -0.99
C ARG A 124 0.55 21.92 -1.38
N ASN A 125 0.19 21.99 -2.65
CA ASN A 125 -0.99 22.73 -3.09
C ASN A 125 -2.23 21.80 -3.11
N GLU A 126 -3.40 22.32 -3.48
CA GLU A 126 -4.70 21.68 -3.24
C GLU A 126 -4.95 20.36 -4.00
N GLY A 127 -4.21 20.06 -5.06
CA GLY A 127 -4.46 18.87 -5.90
C GLY A 127 -4.09 17.54 -5.28
N TRP A 128 -3.12 17.52 -4.37
CA TRP A 128 -2.61 16.29 -3.78
C TRP A 128 -3.44 15.79 -2.60
N LYS A 129 -3.70 14.50 -2.56
CA LYS A 129 -4.38 13.79 -1.48
C LYS A 129 -3.82 12.37 -1.31
N THR A 130 -4.12 11.74 -0.18
CA THR A 130 -3.87 10.31 0.00
C THR A 130 -4.99 9.48 -0.61
N MET A 131 -4.65 8.28 -1.09
CA MET A 131 -5.58 7.29 -1.61
C MET A 131 -5.16 5.90 -1.09
N GLU A 132 -6.13 5.07 -0.74
CA GLU A 132 -5.91 3.69 -0.36
C GLU A 132 -5.96 2.76 -1.58
N GLY A 133 -5.20 1.65 -1.52
CA GLY A 133 -5.32 0.53 -2.45
C GLY A 133 -4.41 0.57 -3.67
N MET A 134 -3.57 1.60 -3.87
CA MET A 134 -2.58 1.67 -4.97
C MET A 134 -1.21 2.06 -4.41
N ALA A 135 -0.70 1.28 -3.47
CA ALA A 135 0.60 1.51 -2.84
C ALA A 135 1.56 0.35 -3.15
N THR A 136 2.82 0.64 -3.38
CA THR A 136 3.88 -0.38 -3.53
C THR A 136 4.29 -0.96 -2.18
N SER A 137 4.09 -0.20 -1.11
CA SER A 137 4.22 -0.64 0.28
C SER A 137 3.22 0.10 1.15
N GLY A 138 2.72 -0.55 2.20
CA GLY A 138 1.68 0.03 3.05
C GLY A 138 0.28 -0.05 2.43
N VAL A 139 -0.57 0.90 2.81
CA VAL A 139 -1.99 0.97 2.43
C VAL A 139 -2.27 2.19 1.56
N LYS A 140 -1.53 3.27 1.78
CA LYS A 140 -1.77 4.58 1.16
C LYS A 140 -0.72 4.92 0.12
N SER A 141 -1.15 5.62 -0.91
CA SER A 141 -0.32 6.36 -1.86
C SER A 141 -0.72 7.83 -1.86
N VAL A 142 0.11 8.68 -2.42
CA VAL A 142 -0.26 10.06 -2.74
C VAL A 142 -0.70 10.15 -4.18
N THR A 143 -1.81 10.80 -4.41
CA THR A 143 -2.39 10.96 -5.74
C THR A 143 -2.73 12.41 -6.02
N VAL A 144 -2.63 12.79 -7.27
CA VAL A 144 -3.11 14.05 -7.82
C VAL A 144 -4.02 13.74 -8.99
N GLY A 145 -5.11 14.47 -9.11
CA GLY A 145 -6.07 14.29 -10.20
C GLY A 145 -6.54 15.64 -10.73
N GLY A 146 -6.89 15.66 -12.02
CA GLY A 146 -7.39 16.84 -12.70
C GLY A 146 -6.34 17.55 -13.56
N MET A 147 -6.78 18.54 -14.36
CA MET A 147 -5.95 19.32 -15.30
C MET A 147 -5.22 20.48 -14.60
N MET A 148 -4.57 20.23 -13.44
CA MET A 148 -3.90 21.27 -12.68
C MET A 148 -2.45 20.89 -12.43
N THR A 149 -1.55 21.87 -12.52
CA THR A 149 -0.17 21.72 -12.03
C THR A 149 -0.22 21.74 -10.49
N CYS A 150 0.21 20.65 -9.88
CA CYS A 150 0.17 20.46 -8.44
C CYS A 150 1.53 20.05 -7.91
N ASP A 151 1.98 20.71 -6.85
CA ASP A 151 3.27 20.47 -6.21
C ASP A 151 3.10 19.78 -4.85
N ILE A 152 3.97 18.85 -4.55
CA ILE A 152 4.23 18.32 -3.21
C ILE A 152 5.72 18.47 -2.93
N VAL A 153 6.06 19.06 -1.79
CA VAL A 153 7.43 19.43 -1.45
C VAL A 153 7.83 18.76 -0.14
N SER A 154 8.94 18.01 -0.17
CA SER A 154 9.51 17.39 1.01
C SER A 154 10.07 18.41 2.00
N PRO A 155 10.28 18.03 3.27
CA PRO A 155 11.13 18.79 4.18
C PRO A 155 12.54 18.97 3.60
N ARG A 156 13.29 19.90 4.17
CA ARG A 156 14.71 20.02 3.85
C ARG A 156 15.45 18.75 4.20
N LEU A 157 16.24 18.27 3.26
CA LEU A 157 17.13 17.13 3.45
C LEU A 157 18.54 17.64 3.74
N ASP A 158 19.18 17.12 4.78
CA ASP A 158 20.60 17.38 5.05
C ASP A 158 21.46 16.42 4.23
N LEU A 159 22.04 16.93 3.17
CA LEU A 159 22.93 16.20 2.27
C LEU A 159 24.39 16.58 2.47
N SER A 160 24.75 17.22 3.59
CA SER A 160 26.10 17.70 3.87
C SER A 160 27.13 16.57 3.99
N ALA A 161 26.71 15.35 4.30
CA ALA A 161 27.57 14.18 4.45
C ALA A 161 27.95 13.51 3.12
N GLY A 162 27.40 13.94 1.98
CA GLY A 162 27.71 13.34 0.69
C GLY A 162 26.62 13.50 -0.36
N ASN A 163 26.61 12.59 -1.32
CA ASN A 163 25.62 12.57 -2.40
C ASN A 163 24.28 12.05 -1.92
N GLY A 164 23.24 12.86 -1.98
CA GLY A 164 21.87 12.42 -1.73
C GLY A 164 21.34 11.60 -2.90
N LYS A 165 20.45 10.63 -2.57
CA LYS A 165 19.73 9.83 -3.53
C LYS A 165 18.25 9.81 -3.15
N VAL A 166 17.37 10.13 -4.08
CA VAL A 166 15.93 10.00 -3.92
C VAL A 166 15.47 8.77 -4.68
N LYS A 167 14.66 7.93 -4.04
CA LYS A 167 13.98 6.79 -4.67
C LYS A 167 12.47 6.97 -4.44
N PHE A 168 11.67 6.73 -5.44
CA PHE A 168 10.22 6.74 -5.34
C PHE A 168 9.62 5.80 -6.39
N ASP A 169 8.45 5.29 -6.09
CA ASP A 169 7.63 4.52 -7.03
C ASP A 169 6.48 5.41 -7.50
N TYR A 170 6.15 5.36 -8.78
CA TYR A 170 5.04 6.12 -9.34
C TYR A 170 4.22 5.27 -10.32
N ILE A 171 2.96 5.62 -10.47
CA ILE A 171 2.05 5.05 -11.47
C ILE A 171 1.33 6.22 -12.14
N GLU A 172 1.37 6.23 -13.46
CA GLU A 172 0.51 7.07 -14.28
C GLU A 172 -0.74 6.27 -14.70
N THR A 173 -1.91 6.78 -14.33
CA THR A 173 -3.18 6.21 -14.81
C THR A 173 -3.68 7.10 -15.94
N THR A 174 -3.44 6.68 -17.17
CA THR A 174 -4.08 7.29 -18.34
C THR A 174 -5.47 6.67 -18.46
N GLY A 175 -6.51 7.49 -18.35
CA GLY A 175 -7.85 7.07 -18.76
C GLY A 175 -7.85 6.80 -20.26
N GLU A 176 -8.16 5.57 -20.68
CA GLU A 176 -8.16 5.15 -22.08
C GLU A 176 -9.16 5.92 -22.96
N GLU A 177 -10.00 6.77 -22.40
CA GLU A 177 -11.12 7.41 -23.11
C GLU A 177 -10.81 8.78 -23.77
N TYR A 178 -9.61 9.33 -23.62
CA TYR A 178 -9.29 10.67 -24.16
C TYR A 178 -7.88 10.79 -24.77
N ILE A 179 -7.48 9.83 -25.58
CA ILE A 179 -6.30 9.99 -26.43
C ILE A 179 -6.80 10.47 -27.81
N ASP A 180 -6.98 11.75 -27.94
CA ASP A 180 -6.86 12.45 -29.23
C ASP A 180 -5.38 12.62 -29.50
N ASP A 181 -4.86 12.15 -30.63
CA ASP A 181 -3.46 12.22 -31.05
C ASP A 181 -2.85 13.64 -31.06
N SER A 182 -3.62 14.64 -30.70
CA SER A 182 -3.21 16.06 -30.63
C SER A 182 -2.92 16.55 -29.21
N PHE A 183 -3.13 15.75 -28.15
CA PHE A 183 -2.81 16.12 -26.79
C PHE A 183 -1.65 15.28 -26.25
N LEU A 184 -0.63 15.96 -25.71
CA LEU A 184 0.37 15.33 -24.83
C LEU A 184 -0.34 14.56 -23.72
N PRO A 185 0.24 13.43 -23.24
CA PRO A 185 -0.34 12.72 -22.11
C PRO A 185 -0.68 13.71 -21.01
N SER A 186 -1.93 13.70 -20.58
CA SER A 186 -2.51 14.73 -19.73
C SER A 186 -1.94 14.75 -18.30
N THR A 187 -1.06 13.80 -17.98
CA THR A 187 -0.48 13.67 -16.65
C THR A 187 0.96 13.18 -16.78
N TYR A 188 1.89 13.92 -16.24
CA TYR A 188 3.29 13.53 -16.13
C TYR A 188 3.85 14.07 -14.80
N PHE A 189 4.91 13.42 -14.31
CA PHE A 189 5.59 13.82 -13.08
C PHE A 189 6.93 14.46 -13.41
N ILE A 190 7.25 15.54 -12.71
CA ILE A 190 8.56 16.16 -12.77
C ILE A 190 9.13 16.20 -11.34
N LEU A 191 10.35 15.73 -11.20
CA LEU A 191 11.10 15.86 -9.95
C LEU A 191 11.98 17.10 -10.05
N TYR A 192 11.81 18.02 -9.11
CA TYR A 192 12.64 19.21 -8.96
C TYR A 192 13.45 19.13 -7.67
N TYR A 193 14.58 19.81 -7.66
CA TYR A 193 15.32 20.10 -6.44
C TYR A 193 15.66 21.59 -6.33
N LYS A 194 15.90 22.05 -5.12
CA LYS A 194 16.34 23.41 -4.83
C LYS A 194 17.31 23.42 -3.65
N LYS A 195 18.49 23.97 -3.84
CA LYS A 195 19.45 24.20 -2.74
C LYS A 195 19.02 25.41 -1.92
N ASN A 196 19.51 25.48 -0.68
CA ASN A 196 19.22 26.63 0.20
C ASN A 196 19.66 27.98 -0.36
N THR A 197 20.65 27.99 -1.25
CA THR A 197 21.22 29.19 -1.86
C THR A 197 20.53 29.60 -3.17
N ASP A 198 19.67 28.72 -3.70
CA ASP A 198 19.07 28.93 -5.01
C ASP A 198 17.76 29.73 -4.88
N THR A 199 17.45 30.56 -5.85
CA THR A 199 16.17 31.27 -5.96
C THR A 199 15.12 30.40 -6.66
N ASP A 200 15.56 29.55 -7.58
CA ASP A 200 14.68 28.81 -8.47
C ASP A 200 14.85 27.30 -8.28
N TRP A 201 13.82 26.56 -8.68
CA TRP A 201 13.83 25.12 -8.73
C TRP A 201 14.53 24.63 -9.99
N THR A 202 15.30 23.56 -9.86
CA THR A 202 15.99 22.89 -10.99
C THR A 202 15.33 21.53 -11.22
N GLU A 203 14.96 21.26 -12.46
CA GLU A 203 14.45 19.97 -12.89
C GLU A 203 15.55 18.91 -12.80
N LEU A 204 15.22 17.75 -12.21
CA LEU A 204 16.11 16.62 -12.06
C LEU A 204 15.69 15.45 -12.96
N TRP A 205 14.40 15.27 -13.15
CA TRP A 205 13.84 14.16 -13.92
C TRP A 205 12.40 14.46 -14.33
N CYS A 206 11.98 13.92 -15.48
CA CYS A 206 10.62 13.99 -15.99
C CYS A 206 10.16 12.59 -16.43
N SER A 207 8.94 12.19 -16.10
CA SER A 207 8.41 10.87 -16.50
C SER A 207 8.16 10.72 -18.00
N LEU A 208 8.18 11.80 -18.76
CA LEU A 208 8.11 11.76 -20.22
C LEU A 208 9.44 11.38 -20.90
N ASP A 209 10.54 11.36 -20.14
CA ASP A 209 11.88 11.08 -20.64
C ASP A 209 12.29 9.60 -20.49
N ASP A 210 11.41 8.74 -19.93
CA ASP A 210 11.64 7.30 -19.67
C ASP A 210 11.17 6.38 -20.80
#